data_11d91cdae563f9cd1ab06efde541f9dc
#
_entry.id   11d91cdae563f9cd1ab06efde541f9dc
#
_cell.length_a   1.000
_cell.length_b   1.000
_cell.length_c   1.000
_cell.angle_alpha   90.00
_cell.angle_beta   90.00
_cell.angle_gamma   90.00
#
_symmetry.space_group_name_H-M   'P 1'
#
loop_
_entity.id
_entity.type
_entity.pdbx_description
1 polymer ?
#
loop_
_entity_poly.entity_id
_entity_poly.type
_entity_poly.pdbx_seq_one_letter_code
_entity_poly.pdbx_strand_id
1 'polypeptide(L)'
;MSIEANTTPPAEQNNVNYPWLLFTLADNHFAINTRYVNGIMICPKDLTCLPDSPPYVRGLFMLRDNIVRLLDLRMLFGLETLRDECEGFCDVLEQHKQDAVNWVKELERCVAADEPFSLAIDPNKCAFGKWYANYKSDNVLITQHLRKMQEPHRRLHEMAPKIARCTLLNEQPEPHNIDEHMNELLTVWEPRIVSLMEEVKDIYRESSREMAIIIENGDRRLGLIVDQVLSVEEISRTDLDDSGVNFFQSLIYIAGVSQSRSVEGNILVVDDAKLLELTSGDGSLEDMSGLDLENITEI
;
A
#
# COMPACT_ATOMS: atom_id res chain seq x y z
N MET A 1 -16.01 -30.70 -63.69
CA MET A 1 -15.85 -29.39 -63.05
C MET A 1 -15.71 -29.67 -61.57
N SER A 2 -14.49 -29.79 -61.10
CA SER A 2 -14.19 -30.05 -59.69
C SER A 2 -13.97 -28.72 -58.98
N ILE A 3 -14.73 -28.49 -57.93
CA ILE A 3 -14.58 -27.29 -57.08
C ILE A 3 -13.51 -27.63 -56.03
N GLU A 4 -12.33 -27.05 -56.17
CA GLU A 4 -11.30 -27.09 -55.16
C GLU A 4 -11.72 -26.22 -53.97
N ALA A 5 -11.92 -26.85 -52.82
CA ALA A 5 -12.12 -26.18 -51.56
C ALA A 5 -10.78 -25.59 -51.10
N ASN A 6 -10.74 -24.25 -51.04
CA ASN A 6 -9.60 -23.50 -50.55
C ASN A 6 -9.64 -23.56 -49.00
N THR A 7 -8.94 -24.54 -48.42
CA THR A 7 -8.73 -24.61 -46.97
C THR A 7 -7.56 -23.69 -46.61
N THR A 8 -7.87 -22.53 -46.07
CA THR A 8 -6.89 -21.67 -45.40
C THR A 8 -6.31 -22.47 -44.23
N PRO A 9 -4.98 -22.61 -44.13
CA PRO A 9 -4.37 -23.30 -43.00
C PRO A 9 -4.66 -22.52 -41.70
N PRO A 10 -4.87 -23.22 -40.57
CA PRO A 10 -5.04 -22.56 -39.30
C PRO A 10 -3.76 -21.79 -38.99
N ALA A 11 -3.92 -20.52 -38.56
CA ALA A 11 -2.83 -19.68 -38.08
C ALA A 11 -2.00 -20.48 -37.07
N GLU A 12 -0.74 -20.71 -37.36
CA GLU A 12 0.22 -21.23 -36.41
C GLU A 12 0.19 -20.31 -35.17
N GLN A 13 -0.39 -20.79 -34.11
CA GLN A 13 -0.23 -20.19 -32.80
C GLN A 13 1.25 -20.35 -32.43
N ASN A 14 2.01 -19.28 -32.67
CA ASN A 14 3.39 -19.19 -32.22
C ASN A 14 3.38 -19.48 -30.72
N ASN A 15 3.89 -20.62 -30.33
CA ASN A 15 3.97 -21.11 -28.96
C ASN A 15 5.13 -20.42 -28.22
N VAL A 16 5.23 -19.09 -28.36
CA VAL A 16 6.19 -18.27 -27.67
C VAL A 16 5.67 -18.11 -26.24
N ASN A 17 6.37 -18.71 -25.31
CA ASN A 17 6.09 -18.55 -23.90
C ASN A 17 6.67 -17.20 -23.44
N TYR A 18 5.82 -16.16 -23.36
CA TYR A 18 6.24 -14.87 -22.84
C TYR A 18 6.33 -14.95 -21.30
N PRO A 19 7.37 -14.35 -20.70
CA PRO A 19 7.47 -14.28 -19.25
C PRO A 19 6.37 -13.39 -18.66
N TRP A 20 6.27 -13.40 -17.34
CA TRP A 20 5.26 -12.66 -16.58
C TRP A 20 5.90 -11.54 -15.79
N LEU A 21 5.32 -10.35 -15.85
CA LEU A 21 5.70 -9.20 -15.06
C LEU A 21 4.93 -9.24 -13.74
N LEU A 22 5.66 -9.33 -12.63
CA LEU A 22 5.11 -9.34 -11.29
C LEU A 22 5.00 -7.92 -10.75
N PHE A 23 3.88 -7.62 -10.10
CA PHE A 23 3.61 -6.33 -9.47
C PHE A 23 2.74 -6.50 -8.23
N THR A 24 2.63 -5.45 -7.42
CA THR A 24 1.79 -5.44 -6.21
C THR A 24 0.63 -4.47 -6.33
N LEU A 25 -0.47 -4.83 -5.66
CA LEU A 25 -1.58 -3.95 -5.30
C LEU A 25 -1.92 -4.24 -3.84
N ALA A 26 -1.75 -3.26 -2.96
CA ALA A 26 -1.74 -3.45 -1.52
C ALA A 26 -0.78 -4.60 -1.14
N ASP A 27 -1.18 -5.51 -0.28
CA ASP A 27 -0.38 -6.66 0.16
C ASP A 27 -0.45 -7.88 -0.78
N ASN A 28 -1.09 -7.74 -1.96
CA ASN A 28 -1.31 -8.85 -2.88
C ASN A 28 -0.35 -8.80 -4.06
N HIS A 29 0.08 -9.99 -4.50
CA HIS A 29 0.94 -10.16 -5.67
C HIS A 29 0.12 -10.50 -6.91
N PHE A 30 0.44 -9.81 -8.00
CA PHE A 30 -0.20 -9.99 -9.30
C PHE A 30 0.84 -10.25 -10.38
N ALA A 31 0.41 -10.89 -11.46
CA ALA A 31 1.24 -11.06 -12.64
C ALA A 31 0.45 -10.74 -13.92
N ILE A 32 1.10 -10.07 -14.86
CA ILE A 32 0.58 -9.84 -16.21
C ILE A 32 1.56 -10.38 -17.23
N ASN A 33 1.06 -10.98 -18.32
CA ASN A 33 1.91 -11.51 -19.37
C ASN A 33 2.63 -10.37 -20.11
N THR A 34 3.94 -10.51 -20.31
CA THR A 34 4.74 -9.45 -20.96
C THR A 34 4.47 -9.30 -22.46
N ARG A 35 3.68 -10.17 -23.05
CA ARG A 35 3.34 -10.20 -24.48
C ARG A 35 2.85 -8.85 -25.01
N TYR A 36 2.06 -8.14 -24.20
CA TYR A 36 1.51 -6.84 -24.54
C TYR A 36 2.16 -5.69 -23.77
N VAL A 37 3.09 -5.95 -22.86
CA VAL A 37 3.78 -4.90 -22.10
C VAL A 37 4.73 -4.14 -23.01
N ASN A 38 4.44 -2.87 -23.26
CA ASN A 38 5.26 -1.95 -24.05
C ASN A 38 6.26 -1.17 -23.20
N GLY A 39 5.92 -0.90 -21.94
CA GLY A 39 6.79 -0.16 -21.04
C GLY A 39 6.25 -0.04 -19.63
N ILE A 40 7.12 0.44 -18.75
CA ILE A 40 6.83 0.72 -17.34
C ILE A 40 7.33 2.12 -17.06
N MET A 41 6.55 2.92 -16.36
CA MET A 41 6.90 4.29 -15.99
C MET A 41 6.31 4.67 -14.64
N ILE A 42 6.80 5.75 -14.05
CA ILE A 42 6.12 6.38 -12.92
C ILE A 42 4.80 6.95 -13.42
N CYS A 43 3.71 6.72 -12.67
CA CYS A 43 2.40 7.24 -13.03
C CYS A 43 2.46 8.77 -13.22
N PRO A 44 2.04 9.29 -14.37
CA PRO A 44 2.04 10.73 -14.62
C PRO A 44 1.04 11.44 -13.71
N LYS A 45 1.42 12.63 -13.23
CA LYS A 45 0.55 13.46 -12.37
C LYS A 45 -0.45 14.30 -13.17
N ASP A 46 -0.06 14.72 -14.38
CA ASP A 46 -0.87 15.59 -15.24
C ASP A 46 -1.75 14.74 -16.14
N LEU A 47 -2.94 14.42 -15.64
CA LEU A 47 -3.95 13.63 -16.36
C LEU A 47 -5.11 14.50 -16.79
N THR A 48 -5.60 14.25 -17.99
CA THR A 48 -6.88 14.81 -18.46
C THR A 48 -8.01 13.91 -17.95
N CYS A 49 -8.81 14.42 -17.01
CA CYS A 49 -9.96 13.70 -16.48
C CYS A 49 -11.04 13.55 -17.56
N LEU A 50 -11.69 12.40 -17.59
CA LEU A 50 -12.83 12.12 -18.46
C LEU A 50 -14.13 12.30 -17.65
N PRO A 51 -15.03 13.21 -18.04
CA PRO A 51 -16.37 13.29 -17.45
C PRO A 51 -17.11 11.96 -17.59
N ASP A 52 -17.93 11.63 -16.61
CA ASP A 52 -18.80 10.43 -16.60
C ASP A 52 -18.09 9.09 -16.81
N SER A 53 -16.77 9.04 -16.53
CA SER A 53 -16.00 7.80 -16.58
C SER A 53 -16.14 7.00 -15.27
N PRO A 54 -16.04 5.65 -15.34
CA PRO A 54 -15.99 4.84 -14.14
C PRO A 54 -14.85 5.27 -13.18
N PRO A 55 -15.02 5.10 -11.86
CA PRO A 55 -14.03 5.57 -10.87
C PRO A 55 -12.61 5.03 -11.09
N TYR A 56 -12.48 3.80 -11.58
CA TYR A 56 -11.17 3.19 -11.88
C TYR A 56 -10.46 3.79 -13.10
N VAL A 57 -11.13 4.66 -13.89
CA VAL A 57 -10.50 5.40 -14.99
C VAL A 57 -9.94 6.71 -14.46
N ARG A 58 -8.63 6.75 -14.21
CA ARG A 58 -7.93 7.92 -13.65
C ARG A 58 -7.84 9.09 -14.64
N GLY A 59 -7.86 8.81 -15.93
CA GLY A 59 -7.79 9.83 -16.97
C GLY A 59 -7.00 9.40 -18.19
N LEU A 60 -6.66 10.40 -19.01
CA LEU A 60 -5.86 10.24 -20.22
C LEU A 60 -4.55 11.01 -20.08
N PHE A 61 -3.51 10.47 -20.69
CA PHE A 61 -2.25 11.20 -20.88
C PHE A 61 -1.67 10.92 -22.28
N MET A 62 -0.76 11.80 -22.70
CA MET A 62 -0.09 11.68 -24.00
C MET A 62 1.26 10.97 -23.81
N LEU A 63 1.43 9.82 -24.46
CA LEU A 63 2.69 9.09 -24.50
C LEU A 63 3.19 9.01 -25.95
N ARG A 64 4.28 9.74 -26.30
CA ARG A 64 4.88 9.72 -27.65
C ARG A 64 3.84 9.86 -28.75
N ASP A 65 3.04 10.94 -28.72
CA ASP A 65 1.98 11.27 -29.67
C ASP A 65 0.76 10.32 -29.67
N ASN A 66 0.68 9.42 -28.70
CA ASN A 66 -0.45 8.51 -28.53
C ASN A 66 -1.20 8.83 -27.24
N ILE A 67 -2.53 8.83 -27.30
CA ILE A 67 -3.38 8.96 -26.13
C ILE A 67 -3.44 7.59 -25.44
N VAL A 68 -3.11 7.56 -24.14
CA VAL A 68 -3.20 6.37 -23.28
C VAL A 68 -4.21 6.64 -22.18
N ARG A 69 -5.17 5.72 -22.00
CA ARG A 69 -6.09 5.71 -20.87
C ARG A 69 -5.45 5.02 -19.70
N LEU A 70 -5.47 5.64 -18.52
CA LEU A 70 -4.98 5.05 -17.27
C LEU A 70 -6.10 4.43 -16.47
N LEU A 71 -5.96 3.16 -16.14
CA LEU A 71 -6.85 2.42 -15.26
C LEU A 71 -6.14 2.15 -13.92
N ASP A 72 -6.79 2.51 -12.84
CA ASP A 72 -6.36 2.19 -11.48
C ASP A 72 -6.80 0.77 -11.15
N LEU A 73 -5.84 -0.14 -11.05
CA LEU A 73 -6.14 -1.54 -10.77
C LEU A 73 -6.60 -1.76 -9.33
N ARG A 74 -6.16 -0.94 -8.37
CA ARG A 74 -6.70 -1.00 -7.01
C ARG A 74 -8.20 -0.76 -7.02
N MET A 75 -8.63 0.33 -7.66
CA MET A 75 -10.05 0.67 -7.78
C MET A 75 -10.82 -0.35 -8.62
N LEU A 76 -10.22 -0.88 -9.69
CA LEU A 76 -10.85 -1.91 -10.53
C LEU A 76 -11.11 -3.20 -9.74
N PHE A 77 -10.21 -3.56 -8.82
CA PHE A 77 -10.34 -4.75 -7.96
C PHE A 77 -11.00 -4.46 -6.61
N GLY A 78 -11.52 -3.24 -6.39
CA GLY A 78 -12.24 -2.87 -5.17
C GLY A 78 -11.33 -2.68 -3.94
N LEU A 79 -10.05 -2.50 -4.14
CA LEU A 79 -9.09 -2.18 -3.07
C LEU A 79 -9.13 -0.67 -2.75
N GLU A 80 -8.71 -0.33 -1.55
CA GLU A 80 -8.45 1.04 -1.14
C GLU A 80 -7.38 1.68 -2.06
N THR A 81 -7.54 2.96 -2.41
CA THR A 81 -6.54 3.64 -3.24
C THR A 81 -5.23 3.80 -2.47
N LEU A 82 -4.09 3.81 -3.18
CA LEU A 82 -2.79 4.04 -2.55
C LEU A 82 -2.74 5.40 -1.83
N ARG A 83 -3.50 6.36 -2.31
CA ARG A 83 -3.63 7.68 -1.67
C ARG A 83 -4.35 7.59 -0.33
N ASP A 84 -5.51 6.92 -0.28
CA ASP A 84 -6.31 6.81 0.94
C ASP A 84 -5.55 6.00 2.00
N GLU A 85 -4.86 4.92 1.60
CA GLU A 85 -3.95 4.16 2.47
C GLU A 85 -2.83 5.06 3.03
N CYS A 86 -2.22 5.89 2.19
CA CYS A 86 -1.18 6.82 2.62
C CYS A 86 -1.73 7.89 3.60
N GLU A 87 -2.91 8.45 3.31
CA GLU A 87 -3.57 9.41 4.18
C GLU A 87 -3.93 8.75 5.52
N GLY A 88 -4.51 7.55 5.51
CA GLY A 88 -4.84 6.78 6.72
C GLY A 88 -3.63 6.47 7.60
N PHE A 89 -2.51 6.06 6.99
CA PHE A 89 -1.24 5.88 7.73
C PHE A 89 -0.74 7.18 8.36
N CYS A 90 -0.79 8.30 7.62
CA CYS A 90 -0.39 9.61 8.12
C CYS A 90 -1.29 10.08 9.28
N ASP A 91 -2.60 9.82 9.22
CA ASP A 91 -3.55 10.17 10.27
C ASP A 91 -3.30 9.37 11.55
N VAL A 92 -2.97 8.08 11.43
CA VAL A 92 -2.59 7.24 12.58
C VAL A 92 -1.33 7.81 13.26
N LEU A 93 -0.31 8.18 12.48
CA LEU A 93 0.91 8.79 13.05
C LEU A 93 0.64 10.17 13.67
N GLU A 94 -0.23 10.98 13.06
CA GLU A 94 -0.63 12.28 13.63
C GLU A 94 -1.33 12.10 14.97
N GLN A 95 -2.22 11.11 15.09
CA GLN A 95 -2.87 10.77 16.35
C GLN A 95 -1.85 10.37 17.42
N HIS A 96 -0.88 9.49 17.07
CA HIS A 96 0.16 9.08 18.02
C HIS A 96 1.09 10.24 18.42
N LYS A 97 1.36 11.16 17.49
CA LYS A 97 2.09 12.40 17.80
C LYS A 97 1.32 13.25 18.82
N GLN A 98 0.03 13.45 18.60
CA GLN A 98 -0.81 14.20 19.52
C GLN A 98 -0.94 13.52 20.89
N ASP A 99 -1.03 12.17 20.89
CA ASP A 99 -1.05 11.40 22.14
C ASP A 99 0.25 11.58 22.95
N ALA A 100 1.41 11.60 22.29
CA ALA A 100 2.70 11.83 22.94
C ALA A 100 2.78 13.25 23.54
N VAL A 101 2.38 14.27 22.78
CA VAL A 101 2.33 15.66 23.25
C VAL A 101 1.36 15.82 24.42
N ASN A 102 0.18 15.21 24.37
CA ASN A 102 -0.81 15.26 25.45
C ASN A 102 -0.31 14.52 26.70
N TRP A 103 0.41 13.39 26.53
CA TRP A 103 1.02 12.66 27.62
C TRP A 103 2.05 13.52 28.37
N VAL A 104 2.90 14.27 27.66
CA VAL A 104 3.88 15.19 28.22
C VAL A 104 3.17 16.33 28.96
N LYS A 105 2.17 16.97 28.33
CA LYS A 105 1.38 18.04 28.98
C LYS A 105 0.70 17.59 30.25
N GLU A 106 0.18 16.36 30.28
CA GLU A 106 -0.44 15.81 31.49
C GLU A 106 0.61 15.58 32.61
N LEU A 107 1.83 15.15 32.23
CA LEU A 107 2.92 15.02 33.18
C LEU A 107 3.31 16.39 33.80
N GLU A 108 3.47 17.43 32.96
CA GLU A 108 3.71 18.82 33.42
C GLU A 108 2.60 19.29 34.36
N ARG A 109 1.33 19.07 33.99
CA ARG A 109 0.18 19.45 34.83
C ARG A 109 0.21 18.76 36.19
N CYS A 110 0.50 17.44 36.21
CA CYS A 110 0.58 16.69 37.48
C CYS A 110 1.68 17.21 38.38
N VAL A 111 2.85 17.53 37.82
CA VAL A 111 3.98 18.10 38.60
C VAL A 111 3.60 19.46 39.16
N ALA A 112 3.01 20.36 38.33
CA ALA A 112 2.63 21.71 38.77
C ALA A 112 1.53 21.70 39.84
N ALA A 113 0.63 20.70 39.80
CA ALA A 113 -0.46 20.57 40.78
C ALA A 113 -0.11 19.69 42.01
N ASP A 114 1.09 19.12 42.07
CA ASP A 114 1.50 18.08 43.04
C ASP A 114 0.52 16.89 43.06
N GLU A 115 0.00 16.52 41.87
CA GLU A 115 -0.90 15.40 41.68
C GLU A 115 -0.13 14.15 41.16
N PRO A 116 -0.61 12.94 41.48
CA PRO A 116 0.01 11.75 40.98
C PRO A 116 -0.27 11.52 39.48
N PHE A 117 0.75 11.22 38.71
CA PHE A 117 0.64 10.87 37.28
C PHE A 117 0.06 9.47 37.09
N SER A 118 -1.00 9.34 36.30
CA SER A 118 -1.78 8.10 36.16
C SER A 118 -1.75 7.48 34.77
N LEU A 119 -1.17 8.16 33.75
CA LEU A 119 -1.07 7.59 32.42
C LEU A 119 -0.01 6.49 32.34
N ALA A 120 -0.05 5.72 31.24
CA ALA A 120 0.86 4.61 31.01
C ALA A 120 2.32 5.08 31.00
N ILE A 121 3.13 4.52 31.90
CA ILE A 121 4.59 4.74 31.99
C ILE A 121 5.39 3.64 31.28
N ASP A 122 4.77 2.50 30.99
CA ASP A 122 5.36 1.44 30.20
C ASP A 122 5.16 1.75 28.72
N PRO A 123 6.25 1.93 27.93
CA PRO A 123 6.18 2.24 26.52
C PRO A 123 5.41 1.20 25.69
N ASN A 124 5.36 -0.05 26.15
CA ASN A 124 4.62 -1.12 25.45
C ASN A 124 3.11 -1.09 25.71
N LYS A 125 2.67 -0.34 26.71
CA LYS A 125 1.24 -0.23 27.09
C LYS A 125 0.55 1.02 26.58
N CYS A 126 1.28 2.01 26.09
CA CYS A 126 0.70 3.18 25.45
C CYS A 126 0.11 2.85 24.07
N ALA A 127 -0.68 3.75 23.49
CA ALA A 127 -1.32 3.55 22.19
C ALA A 127 -0.29 3.32 21.08
N PHE A 128 0.73 4.18 20.99
CA PHE A 128 1.82 4.02 20.01
C PHE A 128 2.57 2.70 20.18
N GLY A 129 2.93 2.30 21.40
CA GLY A 129 3.67 1.04 21.63
C GLY A 129 2.88 -0.20 21.20
N LYS A 130 1.56 -0.22 21.46
CA LYS A 130 0.68 -1.30 21.00
C LYS A 130 0.54 -1.34 19.49
N TRP A 131 0.36 -0.18 18.86
CA TRP A 131 0.32 -0.08 17.41
C TRP A 131 1.64 -0.53 16.77
N TYR A 132 2.76 0.01 17.27
CA TYR A 132 4.10 -0.31 16.75
C TYR A 132 4.43 -1.82 16.83
N ALA A 133 4.02 -2.50 17.89
CA ALA A 133 4.26 -3.93 18.07
C ALA A 133 3.51 -4.80 17.03
N ASN A 134 2.41 -4.30 16.48
CA ASN A 134 1.58 -5.01 15.51
C ASN A 134 1.76 -4.52 14.07
N TYR A 135 2.35 -3.34 13.88
CA TYR A 135 2.53 -2.77 12.54
C TYR A 135 3.60 -3.54 11.75
N LYS A 136 3.24 -3.95 10.56
CA LYS A 136 4.13 -4.58 9.58
C LYS A 136 4.12 -3.77 8.30
N SER A 137 5.22 -3.69 7.62
CA SER A 137 5.35 -3.05 6.31
C SER A 137 6.49 -3.70 5.55
N ASP A 138 6.27 -3.98 4.28
CA ASP A 138 7.30 -4.44 3.35
C ASP A 138 8.21 -3.31 2.89
N ASN A 139 7.82 -2.05 3.17
CA ASN A 139 8.65 -0.90 2.90
C ASN A 139 9.80 -0.79 3.92
N VAL A 140 10.99 -1.15 3.46
CA VAL A 140 12.22 -1.17 4.28
C VAL A 140 12.53 0.22 4.85
N LEU A 141 12.27 1.30 4.11
CA LEU A 141 12.55 2.66 4.57
C LEU A 141 11.64 3.03 5.74
N ILE A 142 10.35 2.72 5.66
CA ILE A 142 9.38 2.93 6.73
C ILE A 142 9.78 2.14 7.97
N THR A 143 10.05 0.84 7.81
CA THR A 143 10.46 -0.03 8.91
C THR A 143 11.72 0.48 9.61
N GLN A 144 12.72 0.95 8.85
CA GLN A 144 13.95 1.51 9.42
C GLN A 144 13.70 2.81 10.20
N HIS A 145 12.82 3.69 9.70
CA HIS A 145 12.53 4.96 10.39
C HIS A 145 11.67 4.75 11.63
N LEU A 146 10.71 3.84 11.58
CA LEU A 146 9.94 3.44 12.77
C LEU A 146 10.86 2.86 13.87
N ARG A 147 11.90 2.10 13.52
CA ARG A 147 12.89 1.61 14.50
C ARG A 147 13.65 2.73 15.19
N LYS A 148 13.90 3.87 14.52
CA LYS A 148 14.56 5.03 15.13
C LYS A 148 13.72 5.66 16.25
N MET A 149 12.41 5.44 16.26
CA MET A 149 11.50 5.95 17.30
C MET A 149 11.58 5.16 18.60
N GLN A 150 12.05 3.91 18.59
CA GLN A 150 12.04 3.04 19.77
C GLN A 150 12.78 3.67 20.95
N GLU A 151 13.99 4.15 20.74
CA GLU A 151 14.82 4.73 21.82
C GLU A 151 14.23 6.05 22.34
N PRO A 152 13.91 7.06 21.51
CA PRO A 152 13.26 8.27 21.99
C PRO A 152 11.93 8.01 22.72
N HIS A 153 11.10 7.09 22.21
CA HIS A 153 9.84 6.72 22.85
C HIS A 153 10.05 6.08 24.23
N ARG A 154 11.00 5.14 24.32
CA ARG A 154 11.38 4.53 25.61
C ARG A 154 11.88 5.57 26.59
N ARG A 155 12.77 6.46 26.15
CA ARG A 155 13.32 7.55 26.99
C ARG A 155 12.23 8.50 27.49
N LEU A 156 11.29 8.88 26.61
CA LEU A 156 10.17 9.72 26.99
C LEU A 156 9.39 9.09 28.17
N HIS A 157 9.06 7.81 28.11
CA HIS A 157 8.35 7.11 29.18
C HIS A 157 9.18 6.94 30.47
N GLU A 158 10.51 6.74 30.35
CA GLU A 158 11.43 6.62 31.50
C GLU A 158 11.59 7.92 32.29
N MET A 159 11.20 9.08 31.72
CA MET A 159 11.25 10.36 32.44
C MET A 159 10.12 10.49 33.48
N ALA A 160 8.94 9.90 33.24
CA ALA A 160 7.79 10.07 34.13
C ALA A 160 8.09 9.71 35.60
N PRO A 161 8.65 8.53 35.95
CA PRO A 161 8.93 8.20 37.33
C PRO A 161 10.05 9.04 37.97
N LYS A 162 10.88 9.71 37.17
CA LYS A 162 11.92 10.63 37.64
C LYS A 162 11.36 12.02 37.94
N ILE A 163 10.23 12.39 37.34
CA ILE A 163 9.66 13.74 37.37
C ILE A 163 8.47 13.80 38.31
N ALA A 164 7.59 12.80 38.32
CA ALA A 164 6.34 12.83 39.08
C ALA A 164 6.14 11.54 39.89
N ARG A 165 5.30 11.69 40.95
CA ARG A 165 4.76 10.52 41.63
C ARG A 165 3.84 9.76 40.67
N CYS A 166 4.17 8.49 40.40
CA CYS A 166 3.36 7.66 39.51
C CYS A 166 2.48 6.73 40.33
N THR A 167 1.17 6.73 40.09
CA THR A 167 0.21 5.85 40.78
C THR A 167 0.52 4.36 40.58
N LEU A 168 1.21 4.04 39.48
CA LEU A 168 1.54 2.66 39.11
C LEU A 168 2.82 2.11 39.77
N LEU A 169 3.65 2.95 40.38
CA LEU A 169 4.97 2.52 40.89
C LEU A 169 5.13 2.61 42.39
N ASN A 170 4.24 3.17 43.18
CA ASN A 170 4.41 3.41 44.62
C ASN A 170 5.74 4.07 45.05
N GLU A 171 6.49 4.59 44.07
CA GLU A 171 7.77 5.24 44.27
C GLU A 171 7.63 6.76 44.16
N GLN A 172 8.39 7.47 44.97
CA GLN A 172 8.44 8.94 44.86
C GLN A 172 9.71 9.34 44.12
N PRO A 173 9.65 10.34 43.23
CA PRO A 173 10.83 10.84 42.54
C PRO A 173 11.81 11.44 43.59
N GLU A 174 13.09 11.25 43.32
CA GLU A 174 14.13 11.96 44.08
C GLU A 174 14.01 13.46 43.81
N PRO A 175 13.82 14.32 44.86
CA PRO A 175 13.47 15.74 44.65
C PRO A 175 14.55 16.57 43.94
N HIS A 176 15.74 16.05 43.75
CA HIS A 176 16.92 16.82 43.39
C HIS A 176 17.07 17.17 41.90
N ASN A 177 16.34 16.55 40.97
CA ASN A 177 16.57 16.73 39.53
C ASN A 177 15.28 16.82 38.69
N ILE A 178 14.13 17.14 39.31
CA ILE A 178 12.85 17.20 38.60
C ILE A 178 12.91 18.20 37.44
N ASP A 179 13.42 19.40 37.68
CA ASP A 179 13.52 20.46 36.68
C ASP A 179 14.48 20.08 35.55
N GLU A 180 15.58 19.40 35.85
CA GLU A 180 16.55 18.92 34.85
C GLU A 180 15.93 17.85 33.97
N HIS A 181 15.26 16.87 34.56
CA HIS A 181 14.58 15.81 33.83
C HIS A 181 13.39 16.34 33.01
N MET A 182 12.63 17.30 33.53
CA MET A 182 11.55 17.97 32.79
C MET A 182 12.13 18.75 31.60
N ASN A 183 13.21 19.48 31.82
CA ASN A 183 13.88 20.22 30.73
C ASN A 183 14.43 19.24 29.66
N GLU A 184 15.05 18.12 30.05
CA GLU A 184 15.48 17.08 29.10
C GLU A 184 14.30 16.51 28.31
N LEU A 185 13.17 16.21 28.97
CA LEU A 185 11.96 15.71 28.32
C LEU A 185 11.47 16.69 27.25
N LEU A 186 11.31 17.97 27.60
CA LEU A 186 10.74 19.01 26.74
C LEU A 186 11.67 19.48 25.61
N THR A 187 13.00 19.41 25.82
CA THR A 187 13.96 19.94 24.84
C THR A 187 14.60 18.86 23.97
N VAL A 188 14.58 17.60 24.41
CA VAL A 188 15.25 16.51 23.71
C VAL A 188 14.27 15.43 23.25
N TRP A 189 13.54 14.80 24.19
CA TRP A 189 12.82 13.55 23.86
C TRP A 189 11.49 13.79 23.18
N GLU A 190 10.67 14.75 23.66
CA GLU A 190 9.41 15.11 23.00
C GLU A 190 9.64 15.65 21.58
N PRO A 191 10.49 16.68 21.35
CA PRO A 191 10.74 17.16 20.00
C PRO A 191 11.32 16.10 19.08
N ARG A 192 12.14 15.18 19.62
CA ARG A 192 12.73 14.11 18.82
C ARG A 192 11.71 13.10 18.32
N ILE A 193 10.77 12.68 19.18
CA ILE A 193 9.71 11.74 18.76
C ILE A 193 8.76 12.39 17.76
N VAL A 194 8.40 13.67 17.99
CA VAL A 194 7.56 14.45 17.08
C VAL A 194 8.23 14.60 15.70
N SER A 195 9.51 14.97 15.66
CA SER A 195 10.27 15.08 14.39
C SER A 195 10.32 13.76 13.63
N LEU A 196 10.58 12.65 14.33
CA LEU A 196 10.63 11.33 13.70
C LEU A 196 9.29 10.90 13.12
N MET A 197 8.17 11.24 13.78
CA MET A 197 6.83 10.95 13.25
C MET A 197 6.56 11.74 11.97
N GLU A 198 6.95 13.01 11.90
CA GLU A 198 6.84 13.79 10.67
C GLU A 198 7.74 13.24 9.55
N GLU A 199 9.01 12.91 9.89
CA GLU A 199 9.94 12.30 8.93
C GLU A 199 9.36 11.02 8.31
N VAL A 200 8.71 10.15 9.10
CA VAL A 200 8.09 8.91 8.58
C VAL A 200 6.92 9.20 7.66
N LYS A 201 6.07 10.18 8.00
CA LYS A 201 4.95 10.59 7.13
C LYS A 201 5.47 11.06 5.76
N ASP A 202 6.52 11.87 5.75
CA ASP A 202 7.10 12.38 4.51
C ASP A 202 7.73 11.25 3.68
N ILE A 203 8.46 10.34 4.32
CA ILE A 203 9.04 9.17 3.67
C ILE A 203 7.94 8.26 3.09
N TYR A 204 6.84 8.06 3.82
CA TYR A 204 5.73 7.26 3.31
C TYR A 204 5.14 7.89 2.04
N ARG A 205 4.83 9.20 2.07
CA ARG A 205 4.32 9.95 0.90
C ARG A 205 5.28 9.91 -0.29
N GLU A 206 6.60 10.00 -0.05
CA GLU A 206 7.60 9.96 -1.10
C GLU A 206 7.81 8.56 -1.68
N SER A 207 7.71 7.52 -0.86
CA SER A 207 7.88 6.12 -1.28
C SER A 207 6.61 5.52 -1.91
N SER A 208 5.43 6.06 -1.59
CA SER A 208 4.14 5.62 -2.13
C SER A 208 3.90 6.22 -3.52
N ARG A 209 4.74 5.83 -4.50
CA ARG A 209 4.61 6.31 -5.89
C ARG A 209 4.02 5.23 -6.76
N GLU A 210 2.85 5.52 -7.29
CA GLU A 210 2.20 4.67 -8.28
C GLU A 210 3.05 4.51 -9.54
N MET A 211 3.05 3.33 -10.10
CA MET A 211 3.66 3.01 -11.38
C MET A 211 2.57 2.76 -12.43
N ALA A 212 2.89 2.95 -13.68
CA ALA A 212 2.03 2.61 -14.81
C ALA A 212 2.70 1.57 -15.70
N ILE A 213 2.05 0.43 -15.88
CA ILE A 213 2.41 -0.59 -16.85
C ILE A 213 1.65 -0.29 -18.14
N ILE A 214 2.35 0.03 -19.20
CA ILE A 214 1.73 0.33 -20.49
C ILE A 214 1.58 -0.97 -21.27
N ILE A 215 0.34 -1.33 -21.60
CA ILE A 215 0.01 -2.47 -22.44
C ILE A 215 -0.54 -2.01 -23.78
N GLU A 216 -0.16 -2.73 -24.85
CA GLU A 216 -0.51 -2.40 -26.22
C GLU A 216 -0.78 -3.66 -27.04
N ASN A 217 -1.90 -3.68 -27.77
CA ASN A 217 -2.22 -4.70 -28.74
C ASN A 217 -2.89 -4.05 -29.98
N GLY A 218 -2.13 -3.87 -31.04
CA GLY A 218 -2.56 -3.10 -32.21
C GLY A 218 -2.85 -1.63 -31.85
N ASP A 219 -4.07 -1.18 -32.11
CA ASP A 219 -4.49 0.19 -31.81
C ASP A 219 -4.99 0.39 -30.37
N ARG A 220 -5.10 -0.69 -29.59
CA ARG A 220 -5.57 -0.65 -28.22
C ARG A 220 -4.41 -0.41 -27.26
N ARG A 221 -4.51 0.66 -26.45
CA ARG A 221 -3.49 1.01 -25.45
C ARG A 221 -4.14 1.36 -24.14
N LEU A 222 -3.57 0.81 -23.07
CA LEU A 222 -3.91 1.11 -21.69
C LEU A 222 -2.65 1.32 -20.86
N GLY A 223 -2.73 2.16 -19.84
CA GLY A 223 -1.81 2.17 -18.75
C GLY A 223 -2.50 1.62 -17.51
N LEU A 224 -1.90 0.63 -16.90
CA LEU A 224 -2.38 -0.01 -15.67
C LEU A 224 -1.64 0.59 -14.49
N ILE A 225 -2.35 1.33 -13.62
CA ILE A 225 -1.74 1.89 -12.41
C ILE A 225 -1.63 0.78 -11.38
N VAL A 226 -0.43 0.60 -10.87
CA VAL A 226 -0.04 -0.39 -9.87
C VAL A 226 0.84 0.27 -8.80
N ASP A 227 1.00 -0.38 -7.64
CA ASP A 227 1.82 0.16 -6.55
C ASP A 227 3.31 0.03 -6.88
N GLN A 228 3.75 -1.18 -7.16
CA GLN A 228 5.15 -1.48 -7.43
C GLN A 228 5.29 -2.59 -8.46
N VAL A 229 6.28 -2.46 -9.33
CA VAL A 229 6.72 -3.54 -10.22
C VAL A 229 7.91 -4.24 -9.58
N LEU A 230 7.85 -5.56 -9.46
CA LEU A 230 8.83 -6.36 -8.72
C LEU A 230 9.88 -6.98 -9.63
N SER A 231 9.46 -7.91 -10.48
CA SER A 231 10.35 -8.74 -11.29
C SER A 231 9.66 -9.27 -12.55
N VAL A 232 10.42 -9.94 -13.37
CA VAL A 232 9.92 -10.71 -14.53
C VAL A 232 10.29 -12.17 -14.33
N GLU A 233 9.29 -13.07 -14.39
CA GLU A 233 9.44 -14.49 -14.14
C GLU A 233 8.80 -15.36 -15.22
N GLU A 234 9.27 -16.60 -15.31
CA GLU A 234 8.60 -17.63 -16.09
C GLU A 234 7.58 -18.35 -15.18
N ILE A 235 6.31 -18.15 -15.46
CA ILE A 235 5.19 -18.89 -14.86
C ILE A 235 4.68 -19.87 -15.92
N SER A 236 4.64 -21.15 -15.57
CA SER A 236 4.11 -22.16 -16.47
C SER A 236 2.59 -22.06 -16.53
N ARG A 237 2.02 -22.08 -17.72
CA ARG A 237 0.55 -22.13 -17.90
C ARG A 237 -0.09 -23.37 -17.28
N THR A 238 0.67 -24.45 -17.08
CA THR A 238 0.20 -25.65 -16.40
C THR A 238 0.08 -25.48 -14.89
N ASP A 239 0.71 -24.45 -14.35
CA ASP A 239 0.71 -24.13 -12.91
C ASP A 239 -0.38 -23.10 -12.57
N LEU A 240 -1.20 -22.68 -13.56
CA LEU A 240 -2.34 -21.81 -13.36
C LEU A 240 -3.54 -22.64 -12.92
N ASP A 241 -4.01 -22.39 -11.71
CA ASP A 241 -5.27 -22.92 -11.20
C ASP A 241 -6.39 -21.92 -11.50
N ASP A 242 -7.29 -22.26 -12.39
CA ASP A 242 -8.47 -21.46 -12.74
C ASP A 242 -9.76 -21.93 -12.01
N SER A 243 -9.66 -23.02 -11.25
CA SER A 243 -10.83 -23.67 -10.62
C SER A 243 -11.55 -22.82 -9.58
N GLY A 244 -10.83 -21.88 -8.93
CA GLY A 244 -11.37 -20.97 -7.92
C GLY A 244 -11.89 -19.64 -8.46
N VAL A 245 -11.46 -19.22 -9.66
CA VAL A 245 -11.69 -17.86 -10.18
C VAL A 245 -13.13 -17.65 -10.68
N ASN A 246 -13.82 -18.72 -11.11
CA ASN A 246 -15.16 -18.63 -11.71
C ASN A 246 -16.29 -18.38 -10.71
N PHE A 247 -16.03 -18.36 -9.41
CA PHE A 247 -17.06 -18.18 -8.39
C PHE A 247 -17.38 -16.71 -8.05
N PHE A 248 -16.52 -15.78 -8.44
CA PHE A 248 -16.67 -14.37 -8.11
C PHE A 248 -16.74 -13.52 -9.38
N GLN A 249 -17.85 -12.84 -9.62
CA GLN A 249 -18.02 -11.87 -10.71
C GLN A 249 -16.95 -10.74 -10.65
N SER A 250 -16.42 -10.48 -9.47
CA SER A 250 -15.38 -9.51 -9.18
C SER A 250 -14.01 -9.87 -9.75
N LEU A 251 -13.77 -11.15 -10.07
CA LEU A 251 -12.50 -11.63 -10.61
C LEU A 251 -12.52 -11.81 -12.14
N ILE A 252 -13.42 -11.12 -12.83
CA ILE A 252 -13.54 -11.23 -14.30
C ILE A 252 -12.23 -10.93 -15.04
N TYR A 253 -11.37 -10.10 -14.44
CA TYR A 253 -10.06 -9.74 -15.00
C TYR A 253 -8.90 -10.61 -14.48
N ILE A 254 -9.20 -11.66 -13.71
CA ILE A 254 -8.21 -12.63 -13.24
C ILE A 254 -8.35 -13.91 -14.06
N ALA A 255 -7.25 -14.37 -14.65
CA ALA A 255 -7.18 -15.56 -15.46
C ALA A 255 -6.94 -16.82 -14.62
N GLY A 256 -6.37 -16.68 -13.42
CA GLY A 256 -6.05 -17.80 -12.53
C GLY A 256 -5.14 -17.40 -11.39
N VAL A 257 -4.78 -18.39 -10.58
CA VAL A 257 -3.85 -18.26 -9.46
C VAL A 257 -2.62 -19.11 -9.73
N SER A 258 -1.45 -18.64 -9.37
CA SER A 258 -0.18 -19.36 -9.50
C SER A 258 0.69 -19.13 -8.26
N GLN A 259 1.81 -19.84 -8.19
CA GLN A 259 2.86 -19.62 -7.21
C GLN A 259 4.11 -19.06 -7.89
N SER A 260 4.82 -18.16 -7.19
CA SER A 260 6.10 -17.63 -7.64
C SER A 260 7.26 -18.30 -6.91
N ARG A 261 8.44 -18.12 -7.48
CA ARG A 261 9.71 -18.51 -6.84
C ARG A 261 10.36 -17.36 -6.08
N SER A 262 10.00 -16.12 -6.42
CA SER A 262 10.64 -14.91 -5.87
C SER A 262 9.82 -14.21 -4.79
N VAL A 263 8.52 -14.48 -4.70
CA VAL A 263 7.64 -13.90 -3.68
C VAL A 263 6.94 -15.01 -2.90
N GLU A 264 6.69 -14.76 -1.62
CA GLU A 264 5.92 -15.68 -0.78
C GLU A 264 4.42 -15.55 -1.06
N GLY A 265 3.71 -16.66 -1.11
CA GLY A 265 2.26 -16.67 -1.29
C GLY A 265 1.81 -16.92 -2.74
N ASN A 266 0.52 -16.70 -2.95
CA ASN A 266 -0.12 -16.88 -4.24
C ASN A 266 -0.02 -15.60 -5.09
N ILE A 267 0.02 -15.79 -6.41
CA ILE A 267 0.00 -14.70 -7.38
C ILE A 267 -1.30 -14.77 -8.16
N LEU A 268 -2.02 -13.67 -8.24
CA LEU A 268 -3.20 -13.51 -9.07
C LEU A 268 -2.77 -13.13 -10.50
N VAL A 269 -3.08 -13.97 -11.45
CA VAL A 269 -2.71 -13.76 -12.85
C VAL A 269 -3.80 -12.96 -13.56
N VAL A 270 -3.43 -11.78 -14.05
CA VAL A 270 -4.35 -10.85 -14.71
C VAL A 270 -4.60 -11.27 -16.16
N ASP A 271 -5.86 -11.19 -16.60
CA ASP A 271 -6.28 -11.40 -17.99
C ASP A 271 -6.07 -10.09 -18.78
N ASP A 272 -4.91 -9.99 -19.43
CA ASP A 272 -4.52 -8.84 -20.25
C ASP A 272 -5.46 -8.59 -21.44
N ALA A 273 -6.04 -9.65 -22.02
CA ALA A 273 -6.97 -9.55 -23.13
C ALA A 273 -8.28 -8.90 -22.67
N LYS A 274 -8.83 -9.32 -21.55
CA LYS A 274 -10.04 -8.71 -20.98
C LYS A 274 -9.83 -7.26 -20.54
N LEU A 275 -8.66 -6.92 -19.99
CA LEU A 275 -8.35 -5.53 -19.68
C LEU A 275 -8.31 -4.68 -20.95
N LEU A 276 -7.75 -5.17 -22.04
CA LEU A 276 -7.70 -4.45 -23.32
C LEU A 276 -9.10 -4.27 -23.94
N GLU A 277 -10.10 -5.06 -23.59
CA GLU A 277 -11.48 -4.86 -24.01
C GLU A 277 -12.09 -3.57 -23.43
N LEU A 278 -11.61 -3.11 -22.27
CA LEU A 278 -12.02 -1.83 -21.65
C LEU A 278 -11.66 -0.59 -22.50
N THR A 279 -10.83 -0.75 -23.54
CA THR A 279 -10.56 0.33 -24.50
C THR A 279 -11.71 0.55 -25.48
N SER A 280 -12.51 -0.47 -25.75
CA SER A 280 -13.64 -0.44 -26.69
C SER A 280 -14.84 0.11 -25.90
N GLY A 281 -15.28 1.33 -26.20
CA GLY A 281 -16.30 2.09 -25.46
C GLY A 281 -17.73 1.52 -25.44
N ASP A 282 -17.92 0.21 -25.45
CA ASP A 282 -19.22 -0.47 -25.45
C ASP A 282 -19.46 -1.34 -24.20
N GLY A 283 -18.73 -1.05 -23.12
CA GLY A 283 -18.96 -1.70 -21.83
C GLY A 283 -20.00 -0.97 -21.01
N SER A 284 -21.27 -1.30 -21.19
CA SER A 284 -22.30 -1.07 -20.18
C SER A 284 -21.98 -1.95 -18.97
N LEU A 285 -21.14 -1.42 -18.08
CA LEU A 285 -20.88 -2.02 -16.76
C LEU A 285 -22.03 -1.63 -15.85
N GLU A 286 -23.08 -2.42 -15.89
CA GLU A 286 -24.07 -2.45 -14.81
C GLU A 286 -23.38 -2.99 -13.55
N ASP A 287 -23.27 -2.10 -12.56
CA ASP A 287 -23.17 -2.36 -11.13
C ASP A 287 -22.05 -3.29 -10.65
N MET A 288 -20.84 -2.75 -10.47
CA MET A 288 -19.76 -3.42 -9.71
C MET A 288 -19.49 -2.75 -8.36
N SER A 289 -20.52 -2.38 -7.62
CA SER A 289 -20.41 -1.96 -6.23
C SER A 289 -20.51 -3.17 -5.29
N GLY A 290 -19.39 -3.77 -4.90
CA GLY A 290 -19.44 -4.85 -3.90
C GLY A 290 -18.32 -5.86 -3.96
N LEU A 291 -17.07 -5.39 -4.05
CA LEU A 291 -15.90 -6.26 -3.96
C LEU A 291 -15.41 -6.37 -2.52
N ASP A 292 -15.58 -7.52 -1.91
CA ASP A 292 -15.05 -7.86 -0.59
C ASP A 292 -13.89 -8.87 -0.77
N LEU A 293 -12.65 -8.34 -0.83
CA LEU A 293 -11.44 -9.16 -0.96
C LEU A 293 -10.89 -9.66 0.37
N GLU A 294 -11.49 -9.27 1.52
CA GLU A 294 -11.03 -9.71 2.84
C GLU A 294 -11.13 -11.24 3.04
N ASN A 295 -11.89 -11.94 2.20
CA ASN A 295 -12.10 -13.38 2.31
C ASN A 295 -11.17 -14.27 1.45
N ILE A 296 -10.19 -13.69 0.73
CA ILE A 296 -9.29 -14.46 -0.17
C ILE A 296 -8.04 -14.99 0.55
N THR A 297 -7.76 -14.55 1.76
CA THR A 297 -6.54 -14.92 2.50
C THR A 297 -6.63 -16.23 3.29
N GLU A 298 -7.77 -16.93 3.28
CA GLU A 298 -7.96 -18.19 4.03
C GLU A 298 -8.10 -19.46 3.13
N ILE A 299 -7.54 -19.46 1.91
CA ILE A 299 -7.49 -20.70 1.10
C ILE A 299 -6.03 -21.12 0.90
#